data_16df37e47bbe6cb4f09cda86fd8f59e0
#
_entry.id   16df37e47bbe6cb4f09cda86fd8f59e0
#
_cell.length_a   1.000
_cell.length_b   1.000
_cell.length_c   1.000
_cell.angle_alpha   90.00
_cell.angle_beta   90.00
_cell.angle_gamma   90.00
#
_symmetry.space_group_name_H-M   'P 1'
#
loop_
_entity.id
_entity.type
_entity.pdbx_description
1 polymer ?
#
loop_
_entity_poly.entity_id
_entity_poly.type
_entity_poly.pdbx_seq_one_letter_code
_entity_poly.pdbx_strand_id
1 'polypeptide(L)'
;MTIVSPSILSADFTKLGADCRMVLDAGAQMLHYDVMDGHFVPNISFGVPVLKSLHKGMPAAFYDVHLMISHPLAYAEPFAKAGATLQNFHLECAHQLVRPPLHAVGK
;
A
#
# COMPACT_ATOMS: atom_id res chain seq x y z
N MET A 1 2.83 20.37 11.19
CA MET A 1 1.70 19.43 11.42
C MET A 1 2.18 18.00 11.14
N THR A 2 1.91 17.10 12.04
CA THR A 2 2.28 15.69 11.86
C THR A 2 1.23 14.97 11.03
N ILE A 3 1.68 14.28 9.99
CA ILE A 3 0.80 13.44 9.18
C ILE A 3 0.67 12.09 9.88
N VAL A 4 -0.56 11.65 10.10
CA VAL A 4 -0.86 10.37 10.73
C VAL A 4 -1.18 9.36 9.65
N SER A 5 -0.40 8.28 9.60
CA SER A 5 -0.52 7.23 8.59
C SER A 5 -0.48 5.85 9.28
N PRO A 6 -1.58 5.42 9.88
CA PRO A 6 -1.60 4.12 10.55
C PRO A 6 -1.45 2.98 9.55
N SER A 7 -0.75 1.93 9.99
CA SER A 7 -0.54 0.74 9.17
C SER A 7 -1.77 -0.15 9.19
N ILE A 8 -2.19 -0.60 8.01
CA ILE A 8 -3.30 -1.54 7.86
C ILE A 8 -2.96 -2.90 8.48
N LEU A 9 -1.67 -3.24 8.60
CA LEU A 9 -1.25 -4.47 9.28
C LEU A 9 -1.69 -4.53 10.73
N SER A 10 -1.94 -3.38 11.37
CA SER A 10 -2.38 -3.31 12.76
C SER A 10 -3.90 -3.48 12.91
N ALA A 11 -4.64 -3.54 11.81
CA ALA A 11 -6.09 -3.68 11.84
C ALA A 11 -6.52 -5.11 12.13
N ASP A 12 -7.76 -5.27 12.61
CA ASP A 12 -8.42 -6.57 12.65
C ASP A 12 -8.92 -6.89 11.24
N PHE A 13 -8.30 -7.86 10.60
CA PHE A 13 -8.59 -8.17 9.19
C PHE A 13 -10.01 -8.70 8.99
N THR A 14 -10.66 -9.20 10.05
CA THR A 14 -12.07 -9.60 9.95
C THR A 14 -13.00 -8.38 9.85
N LYS A 15 -12.50 -7.19 10.19
CA LYS A 15 -13.22 -5.92 10.14
C LYS A 15 -12.37 -4.83 9.48
N LEU A 16 -11.63 -5.19 8.45
CA LEU A 16 -10.61 -4.32 7.88
C LEU A 16 -11.18 -2.96 7.44
N GLY A 17 -12.25 -2.98 6.66
CA GLY A 17 -12.87 -1.74 6.18
C GLY A 17 -13.37 -0.84 7.31
N ALA A 18 -14.02 -1.45 8.30
CA ALA A 18 -14.53 -0.70 9.45
C ALA A 18 -13.39 -0.10 10.29
N ASP A 19 -12.33 -0.85 10.51
CA ASP A 19 -11.16 -0.36 11.26
C ASP A 19 -10.46 0.79 10.52
N CYS A 20 -10.31 0.69 9.20
CA CYS A 20 -9.73 1.76 8.40
C CYS A 20 -10.59 3.02 8.46
N ARG A 21 -11.91 2.87 8.35
CA ARG A 21 -12.83 4.00 8.42
C ARG A 21 -12.76 4.66 9.80
N MET A 22 -12.65 3.86 10.85
CA MET A 22 -12.56 4.38 12.22
C MET A 22 -11.33 5.28 12.40
N VAL A 23 -10.16 4.86 11.91
CA VAL A 23 -8.95 5.67 12.07
C VAL A 23 -8.99 6.91 11.19
N LEU A 24 -9.60 6.85 10.01
CA LEU A 24 -9.79 8.04 9.17
C LEU A 24 -10.74 9.02 9.82
N ASP A 25 -11.85 8.55 10.42
CA ASP A 25 -12.79 9.40 11.15
C ASP A 25 -12.15 10.02 12.38
N ALA A 26 -11.17 9.34 12.96
CA ALA A 26 -10.43 9.86 14.12
C ALA A 26 -9.36 10.88 13.74
N GLY A 27 -9.17 11.15 12.44
CA GLY A 27 -8.26 12.20 11.97
C GLY A 27 -7.02 11.71 11.21
N ALA A 28 -6.89 10.41 10.94
CA ALA A 28 -5.79 9.93 10.13
C ALA A 28 -5.89 10.51 8.71
N GLN A 29 -4.76 10.91 8.14
CA GLN A 29 -4.72 11.57 6.85
C GLN A 29 -4.47 10.60 5.71
N MET A 30 -3.88 9.45 6.00
CA MET A 30 -3.62 8.41 5.01
C MET A 30 -3.57 7.05 5.69
N LEU A 31 -3.65 6.00 4.88
CA LEU A 31 -3.51 4.62 5.33
C LEU A 31 -2.22 4.05 4.75
N HIS A 32 -1.40 3.45 5.61
CA HIS A 32 -0.15 2.84 5.19
C HIS A 32 -0.39 1.37 4.87
N TYR A 33 -0.16 0.99 3.62
CA TYR A 33 -0.48 -0.32 3.08
C TYR A 33 0.81 -1.07 2.76
N ASP A 34 1.26 -1.94 3.67
CA ASP A 34 2.51 -2.69 3.52
C ASP A 34 2.27 -3.98 2.76
N VAL A 35 2.89 -4.13 1.61
CA VAL A 35 2.83 -5.33 0.78
C VAL A 35 4.10 -6.14 0.96
N MET A 36 3.95 -7.36 1.45
CA MET A 36 5.05 -8.29 1.74
C MET A 36 4.83 -9.58 0.99
N ASP A 37 5.87 -10.11 0.33
CA ASP A 37 5.76 -11.28 -0.56
C ASP A 37 6.35 -12.57 0.00
N GLY A 38 6.95 -12.53 1.19
CA GLY A 38 7.61 -13.70 1.77
C GLY A 38 8.99 -14.00 1.19
N HIS A 39 9.47 -13.15 0.28
CA HIS A 39 10.81 -13.29 -0.35
C HIS A 39 11.72 -12.15 0.06
N PHE A 40 11.35 -10.92 -0.23
CA PHE A 40 12.12 -9.76 0.20
C PHE A 40 12.11 -9.61 1.72
N VAL A 41 10.98 -9.90 2.35
CA VAL A 41 10.83 -9.95 3.81
C VAL A 41 10.21 -11.29 4.20
N PRO A 42 10.47 -11.81 5.41
CA PRO A 42 10.02 -13.15 5.82
C PRO A 42 8.56 -13.19 6.27
N ASN A 43 7.68 -12.51 5.56
CA ASN A 43 6.27 -12.48 5.86
C ASN A 43 5.46 -12.25 4.59
N ILE A 44 4.19 -12.62 4.62
CA ILE A 44 3.25 -12.37 3.54
C ILE A 44 2.10 -11.56 4.13
N SER A 45 1.74 -10.46 3.50
CA SER A 45 0.64 -9.63 3.99
C SER A 45 -0.59 -9.73 3.08
N PHE A 46 -0.78 -8.78 2.19
CA PHE A 46 -1.94 -8.69 1.31
C PHE A 46 -1.53 -8.03 0.00
N GLY A 47 -2.41 -8.09 -0.97
CA GLY A 47 -2.05 -7.64 -2.31
C GLY A 47 -3.10 -6.75 -2.95
N VAL A 48 -3.15 -6.80 -4.26
CA VAL A 48 -4.02 -5.95 -5.09
C VAL A 48 -5.51 -6.12 -4.76
N PRO A 49 -6.06 -7.35 -4.58
CA PRO A 49 -7.50 -7.49 -4.34
C PRO A 49 -8.00 -6.78 -3.08
N VAL A 50 -7.22 -6.81 -2.00
CA VAL A 50 -7.59 -6.16 -0.75
C VAL A 50 -7.58 -4.65 -0.91
N LEU A 51 -6.55 -4.09 -1.55
CA LEU A 51 -6.49 -2.66 -1.81
C LEU A 51 -7.65 -2.19 -2.70
N LYS A 52 -7.97 -2.97 -3.72
CA LYS A 52 -9.09 -2.67 -4.61
C LYS A 52 -10.41 -2.59 -3.84
N SER A 53 -10.63 -3.53 -2.91
CA SER A 53 -11.83 -3.54 -2.07
C SER A 53 -11.89 -2.34 -1.15
N LEU A 54 -10.77 -1.99 -0.51
CA LEU A 54 -10.70 -0.82 0.36
C LEU A 54 -10.98 0.47 -0.43
N HIS A 55 -10.36 0.62 -1.58
CA HIS A 55 -10.54 1.80 -2.43
C HIS A 55 -11.99 1.92 -2.92
N LYS A 56 -12.63 0.81 -3.24
CA LYS A 56 -14.03 0.80 -3.65
C LYS A 56 -14.93 1.31 -2.52
N GLY A 57 -14.64 0.93 -1.28
CA GLY A 57 -15.42 1.36 -0.12
C GLY A 57 -15.07 2.75 0.37
N MET A 58 -13.83 3.19 0.17
CA MET A 58 -13.32 4.46 0.64
C MET A 58 -12.48 5.13 -0.45
N PRO A 59 -13.12 5.60 -1.55
CA PRO A 59 -12.37 6.09 -2.71
C PRO A 59 -11.63 7.41 -2.46
N ALA A 60 -12.04 8.17 -1.45
CA ALA A 60 -11.39 9.45 -1.13
C ALA A 60 -10.19 9.32 -0.19
N ALA A 61 -9.94 8.12 0.35
CA ALA A 61 -8.80 7.92 1.25
C ALA A 61 -7.48 7.97 0.48
N PHE A 62 -6.43 8.37 1.17
CA PHE A 62 -5.07 8.36 0.63
C PHE A 62 -4.40 7.04 1.02
N TYR A 63 -3.98 6.26 0.03
CA TYR A 63 -3.34 4.97 0.24
C TYR A 63 -1.85 5.08 -0.08
N ASP A 64 -1.03 5.06 0.98
CA ASP A 64 0.43 5.05 0.88
C ASP A 64 0.88 3.59 0.85
N VAL A 65 1.20 3.09 -0.34
CA VAL A 65 1.51 1.68 -0.56
C VAL A 65 3.01 1.47 -0.55
N HIS A 66 3.48 0.64 0.37
CA HIS A 66 4.89 0.29 0.51
C HIS A 66 5.11 -1.14 0.01
N LEU A 67 5.84 -1.26 -1.08
CA LEU A 67 6.08 -2.54 -1.74
C LEU A 67 7.38 -3.17 -1.22
N MET A 68 7.23 -4.08 -0.27
CA MET A 68 8.33 -4.88 0.27
C MET A 68 8.33 -6.24 -0.43
N ILE A 69 8.61 -6.22 -1.74
CA ILE A 69 8.53 -7.38 -2.61
C ILE A 69 9.75 -7.41 -3.53
N SER A 70 10.05 -8.60 -4.05
CA SER A 70 11.26 -8.82 -4.86
C SER A 70 11.19 -8.16 -6.24
N HIS A 71 9.99 -7.96 -6.78
CA HIS A 71 9.81 -7.39 -8.12
C HIS A 71 8.79 -6.25 -8.09
N PRO A 72 9.12 -5.12 -7.45
CA PRO A 72 8.14 -4.04 -7.25
C PRO A 72 7.63 -3.44 -8.55
N LEU A 73 8.49 -3.32 -9.57
CA LEU A 73 8.07 -2.69 -10.83
C LEU A 73 7.03 -3.52 -11.58
N ALA A 74 7.03 -4.83 -11.40
CA ALA A 74 6.04 -5.70 -12.03
C ALA A 74 4.63 -5.49 -11.47
N TYR A 75 4.53 -4.99 -10.25
CA TYR A 75 3.25 -4.82 -9.56
C TYR A 75 2.82 -3.36 -9.40
N ALA A 76 3.69 -2.41 -9.73
CA ALA A 76 3.40 -1.00 -9.51
C ALA A 76 2.15 -0.54 -10.26
N GLU A 77 1.98 -0.93 -11.52
CA GLU A 77 0.80 -0.54 -12.28
C GLU A 77 -0.49 -1.20 -11.77
N PRO A 78 -0.52 -2.52 -11.47
CA PRO A 78 -1.69 -3.12 -10.86
C PRO A 78 -2.11 -2.44 -9.54
N PHE A 79 -1.16 -2.07 -8.69
CA PHE A 79 -1.47 -1.36 -7.45
C PHE A 79 -1.99 0.05 -7.71
N ALA A 80 -1.42 0.75 -8.69
CA ALA A 80 -1.91 2.08 -9.07
C ALA A 80 -3.38 2.00 -9.53
N LYS A 81 -3.72 1.01 -10.35
CA LYS A 81 -5.09 0.81 -10.82
C LYS A 81 -6.04 0.40 -9.71
N ALA A 82 -5.53 -0.29 -8.69
CA ALA A 82 -6.34 -0.72 -7.55
C ALA A 82 -6.65 0.41 -6.57
N GLY A 83 -5.95 1.54 -6.67
CA GLY A 83 -6.22 2.69 -5.83
C GLY A 83 -5.06 3.25 -5.04
N ALA A 84 -3.82 2.75 -5.25
CA ALA A 84 -2.66 3.33 -4.59
C ALA A 84 -2.51 4.80 -4.97
N THR A 85 -2.41 5.66 -3.96
CA THR A 85 -2.18 7.10 -4.16
C THR A 85 -0.70 7.38 -4.31
N LEU A 86 0.11 6.68 -3.53
CA LEU A 86 1.57 6.78 -3.55
C LEU A 86 2.14 5.37 -3.41
N GLN A 87 3.23 5.09 -4.10
CA GLN A 87 3.92 3.81 -3.99
C GLN A 87 5.39 4.04 -3.66
N ASN A 88 5.89 3.28 -2.68
CA ASN A 88 7.27 3.27 -2.28
C ASN A 88 7.84 1.86 -2.43
N PHE A 89 9.08 1.76 -2.86
CA PHE A 89 9.75 0.47 -2.95
C PHE A 89 11.26 0.67 -2.75
N HIS A 90 11.97 -0.44 -2.50
CA HIS A 90 13.40 -0.41 -2.29
C HIS A 90 14.13 -0.48 -3.63
N LEU A 91 15.05 0.45 -3.89
CA LEU A 91 15.80 0.49 -5.15
C LEU A 91 16.58 -0.79 -5.41
N GLU A 92 17.04 -1.45 -4.37
CA GLU A 92 17.78 -2.72 -4.49
C GLU A 92 16.94 -3.85 -5.07
N CYS A 93 15.61 -3.72 -5.06
CA CYS A 93 14.69 -4.68 -5.65
C CYS A 93 14.32 -4.34 -7.09
N ALA A 94 14.64 -3.14 -7.56
CA ALA A 94 14.32 -2.66 -8.91
C ALA A 94 15.47 -2.97 -9.85
N HIS A 95 15.74 -4.25 -10.09
CA HIS A 95 16.87 -4.67 -10.91
C HIS A 95 16.71 -4.36 -12.39
N GLN A 96 15.50 -4.20 -12.85
CA GLN A 96 15.23 -3.90 -14.24
C GLN A 96 15.10 -2.40 -14.41
N LEU A 97 15.80 -1.86 -15.39
CA LEU A 97 15.75 -0.43 -15.70
C LEU A 97 14.49 -0.11 -16.48
N VAL A 98 13.36 -0.42 -15.90
CA VAL A 98 12.06 -0.08 -16.45
C VAL A 98 11.64 1.24 -15.83
N ARG A 99 11.12 2.15 -16.67
CA ARG A 99 10.61 3.41 -16.15
C ARG A 99 9.51 3.12 -15.12
N PRO A 100 9.64 3.59 -13.88
CA PRO A 100 8.59 3.38 -12.89
C PRO A 100 7.34 4.19 -13.24
N PRO A 101 6.15 3.73 -12.83
CA PRO A 101 4.93 4.51 -12.93
C PRO A 101 5.03 5.83 -12.16
N LEU A 102 4.14 6.78 -12.48
CA LEU A 102 4.17 8.10 -11.85
C LEU A 102 4.05 8.05 -10.32
N HIS A 103 3.38 7.02 -9.80
CA HIS A 103 3.17 6.89 -8.35
C HIS A 103 4.26 6.10 -7.64
N ALA A 104 5.29 5.63 -8.34
CA ALA A 104 6.35 4.83 -7.75
C ALA A 104 7.49 5.72 -7.28
N VAL A 105 7.92 5.54 -6.03
CA VAL A 105 9.02 6.27 -5.43
C VAL A 105 10.05 5.26 -4.93
N GLY A 106 11.28 5.34 -5.45
CA GLY A 106 12.37 4.48 -5.03
C GLY A 106 12.94 4.87 -3.67
N LYS A 107 13.37 3.89 -2.93
CA LYS A 107 14.02 4.10 -1.63
C LYS A 107 15.35 3.42 -1.54
#